data_b8aa8dc5041753f1bef93c6ea74f4e41
#
_entry.id   b8aa8dc5041753f1bef93c6ea74f4e41
#
_cell.length_a   1.000
_cell.length_b   1.000
_cell.length_c   1.000
_cell.angle_alpha   90.00
_cell.angle_beta   90.00
_cell.angle_gamma   90.00
#
_symmetry.space_group_name_H-M   'P 1'
#
loop_
_entity.id
_entity.type
_entity.pdbx_description
1 polymer ?
#
loop_
_entity_poly.entity_id
_entity_poly.type
_entity_poly.pdbx_seq_one_letter_code
_entity_poly.pdbx_strand_id
1 'polypeptide(L)'
;MGNMEIAKTKPEEANDAIAAYGNADSVHRDASVSTAFNMAGLNEDVRPKLWTGVFVLVIFITFACFVIGQGLNSGTSVYLSHKGYGESLSGVLALVFSAAAAIMRLTVGPLIDEGRCSLVIIIGVAVLTVGAFIPVALDGVGALVVSRILQGIGFAMSTTAAATAAAEVLPIERLGEGIGYHGLGQAIAMAIGPAFALYLVGTNPASNLYLGLTLAGIVGLIAAFFVRYEHRPKALPETSAFRMRYERKQELEQSREGCSEALDTAPGAPDDVAAPATKQGNLSSLLEPRALAGALPVMVISPTFGFGIFFVGLYGTELGVGSASLFYTIAAASMIVVRLKSGAFMDRVVPIKIFTVAVICGLVTTAMLFLAAVNDWIFYLSGISYGLCLGL
;
A
#
# COMPACT_ATOMS: atom_id res chain seq x y z
N MET A 1 3.38 -64.54 37.76
CA MET A 1 4.01 -63.63 38.71
C MET A 1 5.34 -63.19 38.08
N GLY A 2 5.38 -62.03 37.51
CA GLY A 2 6.57 -61.46 36.88
C GLY A 2 6.45 -59.93 37.01
N ASN A 3 7.20 -59.38 37.94
CA ASN A 3 7.25 -57.94 38.23
C ASN A 3 7.90 -57.19 37.06
N MET A 4 7.21 -56.21 36.58
CA MET A 4 7.70 -55.24 35.59
C MET A 4 8.29 -54.02 36.38
N GLU A 5 9.59 -53.98 36.42
CA GLU A 5 10.41 -52.92 37.08
C GLU A 5 10.35 -51.64 36.21
N ILE A 6 9.73 -50.59 36.75
CA ILE A 6 9.70 -49.27 36.11
C ILE A 6 11.07 -48.63 36.42
N ALA A 7 11.90 -48.50 35.38
CA ALA A 7 13.15 -47.76 35.47
C ALA A 7 12.85 -46.24 35.69
N LYS A 8 13.20 -45.74 36.87
CA LYS A 8 13.23 -44.30 37.17
C LYS A 8 14.46 -43.66 36.49
N THR A 9 14.25 -42.99 35.40
CA THR A 9 15.24 -42.10 34.81
C THR A 9 15.53 -40.91 35.77
N LYS A 10 16.80 -40.67 36.05
CA LYS A 10 17.26 -39.61 36.96
C LYS A 10 16.92 -38.21 36.36
N PRO A 11 16.58 -37.21 37.19
CA PRO A 11 16.28 -35.84 36.73
C PRO A 11 17.44 -35.12 36.04
N GLU A 12 18.68 -35.61 36.16
CA GLU A 12 19.87 -35.04 35.55
C GLU A 12 19.90 -35.25 34.03
N GLU A 13 19.47 -36.42 33.54
CA GLU A 13 19.46 -36.73 32.09
C GLU A 13 18.38 -35.92 31.32
N ALA A 14 17.30 -35.53 31.99
CA ALA A 14 16.26 -34.66 31.38
C ALA A 14 16.74 -33.21 31.24
N ASN A 15 17.55 -32.71 32.18
CA ASN A 15 18.12 -31.38 32.08
C ASN A 15 19.22 -31.25 31.03
N ASP A 16 20.03 -32.30 30.83
CA ASP A 16 21.04 -32.33 29.77
C ASP A 16 20.44 -32.40 28.38
N ALA A 17 19.30 -33.09 28.22
CA ALA A 17 18.54 -33.12 26.96
C ALA A 17 17.91 -31.75 26.63
N ILE A 18 17.41 -31.04 27.63
CA ILE A 18 16.86 -29.67 27.45
C ILE A 18 17.96 -28.67 27.14
N ALA A 19 19.13 -28.78 27.76
CA ALA A 19 20.31 -27.95 27.48
C ALA A 19 20.85 -28.21 26.05
N ALA A 20 20.84 -29.45 25.59
CA ALA A 20 21.23 -29.81 24.21
C ALA A 20 20.26 -29.28 23.17
N TYR A 21 18.94 -29.26 23.46
CA TYR A 21 17.91 -28.69 22.54
C TYR A 21 18.02 -27.14 22.46
N GLY A 22 18.29 -26.46 23.59
CA GLY A 22 18.49 -25.01 23.60
C GLY A 22 19.73 -24.56 22.84
N ASN A 23 20.78 -25.40 22.78
CA ASN A 23 22.01 -25.10 22.06
C ASN A 23 21.89 -25.39 20.54
N ALA A 24 21.04 -26.31 20.13
CA ALA A 24 20.80 -26.60 18.72
C ALA A 24 20.07 -25.42 17.99
N ASP A 25 19.17 -24.74 18.67
CA ASP A 25 18.46 -23.57 18.11
C ASP A 25 19.35 -22.31 17.99
N SER A 26 20.33 -22.15 18.88
CA SER A 26 21.31 -21.06 18.79
C SER A 26 22.32 -21.29 17.67
N VAL A 27 22.80 -22.53 17.49
CA VAL A 27 23.72 -22.90 16.42
C VAL A 27 23.06 -22.82 15.03
N HIS A 28 21.77 -23.14 14.92
CA HIS A 28 21.03 -22.94 13.66
C HIS A 28 20.73 -21.47 13.36
N ARG A 29 20.51 -20.62 14.38
CA ARG A 29 20.36 -19.18 14.20
C ARG A 29 21.66 -18.50 13.77
N ASP A 30 22.78 -18.84 14.43
CA ASP A 30 24.08 -18.27 14.10
C ASP A 30 24.60 -18.75 12.73
N ALA A 31 24.30 -20.01 12.35
CA ALA A 31 24.61 -20.51 11.01
C ALA A 31 23.78 -19.82 9.91
N SER A 32 22.50 -19.55 10.15
CA SER A 32 21.63 -18.84 9.19
C SER A 32 22.01 -17.36 9.05
N VAL A 33 22.38 -16.70 10.15
CA VAL A 33 22.87 -15.31 10.14
C VAL A 33 24.27 -15.22 9.53
N SER A 34 25.16 -16.16 9.83
CA SER A 34 26.51 -16.22 9.24
C SER A 34 26.46 -16.54 7.73
N THR A 35 25.54 -17.40 7.30
CA THR A 35 25.36 -17.70 5.86
C THR A 35 24.76 -16.51 5.13
N ALA A 36 23.83 -15.78 5.75
CA ALA A 36 23.28 -14.53 5.20
C ALA A 36 24.33 -13.42 5.13
N PHE A 37 25.25 -13.34 6.10
CA PHE A 37 26.34 -12.35 6.09
C PHE A 37 27.46 -12.71 5.09
N ASN A 38 27.75 -14.00 4.88
CA ASN A 38 28.72 -14.46 3.85
C ASN A 38 28.17 -14.37 2.43
N MET A 39 26.84 -14.40 2.22
CA MET A 39 26.24 -14.15 0.90
C MET A 39 26.32 -12.67 0.49
N ALA A 40 26.47 -11.74 1.43
CA ALA A 40 26.68 -10.32 1.15
C ALA A 40 28.05 -9.99 0.52
N GLY A 41 28.99 -10.94 0.54
CA GLY A 41 30.35 -10.81 -0.03
C GLY A 41 30.54 -11.48 -1.39
N LEU A 42 29.52 -12.12 -1.96
CA LEU A 42 29.62 -12.76 -3.27
C LEU A 42 29.18 -11.80 -4.38
N ASN A 43 30.15 -11.35 -5.17
CA ASN A 43 30.08 -10.73 -6.47
C ASN A 43 28.89 -9.76 -6.73
N GLU A 44 29.19 -8.48 -6.89
CA GLU A 44 28.27 -7.43 -7.38
C GLU A 44 27.62 -7.77 -8.74
N ASP A 45 28.16 -8.73 -9.50
CA ASP A 45 27.65 -9.14 -10.80
C ASP A 45 26.45 -10.09 -10.78
N VAL A 46 25.99 -10.56 -9.61
CA VAL A 46 24.88 -11.55 -9.49
C VAL A 46 23.65 -10.96 -8.77
N ARG A 47 23.59 -9.65 -8.54
CA ARG A 47 22.39 -9.08 -7.90
C ARG A 47 21.19 -9.20 -8.84
N PRO A 48 20.07 -9.83 -8.39
CA PRO A 48 18.89 -10.01 -9.24
C PRO A 48 18.33 -8.66 -9.71
N LYS A 49 17.84 -8.63 -10.95
CA LYS A 49 17.34 -7.40 -11.59
C LYS A 49 16.12 -6.87 -10.82
N LEU A 50 16.22 -5.66 -10.29
CA LEU A 50 15.12 -4.95 -9.63
C LEU A 50 14.12 -4.41 -10.65
N TRP A 51 14.63 -3.75 -11.69
CA TRP A 51 13.84 -3.06 -12.71
C TRP A 51 13.34 -4.05 -13.77
N THR A 52 12.27 -4.77 -13.43
CA THR A 52 11.54 -5.60 -14.40
C THR A 52 10.43 -4.75 -15.04
N GLY A 53 10.07 -5.07 -16.29
CA GLY A 53 8.99 -4.34 -16.99
C GLY A 53 7.67 -4.36 -16.20
N VAL A 54 7.39 -5.46 -15.49
CA VAL A 54 6.21 -5.57 -14.62
C VAL A 54 6.28 -4.63 -13.43
N PHE A 55 7.44 -4.55 -12.77
CA PHE A 55 7.62 -3.67 -11.62
C PHE A 55 7.47 -2.19 -12.00
N VAL A 56 8.09 -1.77 -13.12
CA VAL A 56 7.92 -0.41 -13.66
C VAL A 56 6.46 -0.10 -13.95
N LEU A 57 5.74 -1.06 -14.53
CA LEU A 57 4.33 -0.91 -14.87
C LEU A 57 3.45 -0.78 -13.61
N VAL A 58 3.74 -1.56 -12.56
CA VAL A 58 3.04 -1.48 -11.26
C VAL A 58 3.29 -0.11 -10.60
N ILE A 59 4.53 0.41 -10.62
CA ILE A 59 4.84 1.76 -10.14
C ILE A 59 4.03 2.80 -10.92
N PHE A 60 3.98 2.70 -12.24
CA PHE A 60 3.26 3.64 -13.09
C PHE A 60 1.75 3.64 -12.80
N ILE A 61 1.14 2.46 -12.63
CA ILE A 61 -0.28 2.33 -12.30
C ILE A 61 -0.55 2.94 -10.92
N THR A 62 0.29 2.63 -9.93
CA THR A 62 0.18 3.22 -8.59
C THR A 62 0.27 4.74 -8.67
N PHE A 63 1.25 5.27 -9.40
CA PHE A 63 1.41 6.70 -9.65
C PHE A 63 0.13 7.30 -10.24
N ALA A 64 -0.42 6.71 -11.31
CA ALA A 64 -1.64 7.19 -11.96
C ALA A 64 -2.84 7.17 -11.00
N CYS A 65 -3.05 6.07 -10.25
CA CYS A 65 -4.14 5.96 -9.27
C CYS A 65 -4.03 7.02 -8.17
N PHE A 66 -2.81 7.29 -7.67
CA PHE A 66 -2.60 8.32 -6.66
C PHE A 66 -2.77 9.73 -7.22
N VAL A 67 -2.33 10.02 -8.45
CA VAL A 67 -2.59 11.31 -9.12
C VAL A 67 -4.09 11.56 -9.22
N ILE A 68 -4.86 10.55 -9.67
CA ILE A 68 -6.31 10.68 -9.81
C ILE A 68 -6.98 10.81 -8.44
N GLY A 69 -6.68 9.91 -7.50
CA GLY A 69 -7.32 9.89 -6.18
C GLY A 69 -7.05 11.16 -5.39
N GLN A 70 -5.80 11.61 -5.32
CA GLN A 70 -5.42 12.83 -4.59
C GLN A 70 -5.87 14.09 -5.33
N GLY A 71 -5.80 14.08 -6.65
CA GLY A 71 -6.31 15.17 -7.47
C GLY A 71 -7.82 15.36 -7.29
N LEU A 72 -8.61 14.28 -7.32
CA LEU A 72 -10.05 14.35 -7.07
C LEU A 72 -10.36 14.79 -5.63
N ASN A 73 -9.57 14.36 -4.65
CA ASN A 73 -9.80 14.73 -3.26
C ASN A 73 -9.64 16.23 -3.04
N SER A 74 -8.56 16.84 -3.52
CA SER A 74 -8.31 18.28 -3.36
C SER A 74 -9.12 19.13 -4.34
N GLY A 75 -9.23 18.69 -5.61
CA GLY A 75 -9.89 19.46 -6.65
C GLY A 75 -11.41 19.55 -6.50
N THR A 76 -12.06 18.50 -5.94
CA THR A 76 -13.52 18.51 -5.79
C THR A 76 -13.98 19.57 -4.80
N SER A 77 -13.25 19.84 -3.73
CA SER A 77 -13.63 20.89 -2.76
C SER A 77 -13.64 22.26 -3.44
N VAL A 78 -12.62 22.57 -4.24
CA VAL A 78 -12.54 23.82 -4.99
C VAL A 78 -13.59 23.86 -6.12
N TYR A 79 -13.84 22.74 -6.82
CA TYR A 79 -14.91 22.66 -7.82
C TYR A 79 -16.28 22.98 -7.23
N LEU A 80 -16.58 22.48 -6.02
CA LEU A 80 -17.85 22.74 -5.35
C LEU A 80 -17.99 24.20 -4.96
N SER A 81 -16.94 24.83 -4.47
CA SER A 81 -16.91 26.28 -4.18
C SER A 81 -17.21 27.10 -5.46
N HIS A 82 -16.59 26.78 -6.59
CA HIS A 82 -16.87 27.45 -7.87
C HIS A 82 -18.33 27.24 -8.36
N LYS A 83 -18.96 26.15 -7.99
CA LYS A 83 -20.38 25.88 -8.31
C LYS A 83 -21.35 26.52 -7.29
N GLY A 84 -20.86 27.18 -6.27
CA GLY A 84 -21.68 27.82 -5.22
C GLY A 84 -22.25 26.84 -4.19
N TYR A 85 -21.73 25.62 -4.12
CA TYR A 85 -22.11 24.68 -3.06
C TYR A 85 -21.42 25.02 -1.75
N GLY A 86 -22.12 24.81 -0.63
CA GLY A 86 -21.55 25.07 0.70
C GLY A 86 -20.41 24.11 1.06
N GLU A 87 -19.50 24.56 1.90
CA GLU A 87 -18.31 23.80 2.36
C GLU A 87 -18.68 22.47 3.05
N SER A 88 -19.84 22.44 3.72
CA SER A 88 -20.36 21.23 4.37
C SER A 88 -20.51 20.06 3.38
N LEU A 89 -20.89 20.31 2.12
CA LEU A 89 -21.01 19.28 1.10
C LEU A 89 -19.63 18.69 0.75
N SER A 90 -18.58 19.53 0.71
CA SER A 90 -17.19 19.07 0.50
C SER A 90 -16.77 18.07 1.59
N GLY A 91 -17.10 18.36 2.85
CA GLY A 91 -16.83 17.48 3.98
C GLY A 91 -17.58 16.15 3.88
N VAL A 92 -18.87 16.19 3.53
CA VAL A 92 -19.69 14.97 3.34
C VAL A 92 -19.13 14.11 2.21
N LEU A 93 -18.76 14.70 1.08
CA LEU A 93 -18.20 13.96 -0.05
C LEU A 93 -16.82 13.38 0.25
N ALA A 94 -16.00 14.05 1.05
CA ALA A 94 -14.73 13.51 1.56
C ALA A 94 -14.96 12.30 2.49
N LEU A 95 -15.97 12.40 3.37
CA LEU A 95 -16.35 11.29 4.25
C LEU A 95 -16.86 10.08 3.45
N VAL A 96 -17.73 10.30 2.46
CA VAL A 96 -18.27 9.23 1.60
C VAL A 96 -17.14 8.49 0.86
N PHE A 97 -16.19 9.23 0.27
CA PHE A 97 -15.01 8.63 -0.36
C PHE A 97 -14.20 7.79 0.62
N SER A 98 -13.88 8.36 1.79
CA SER A 98 -13.05 7.70 2.79
C SER A 98 -13.70 6.46 3.38
N ALA A 99 -15.01 6.51 3.64
CA ALA A 99 -15.80 5.38 4.14
C ALA A 99 -15.85 4.25 3.09
N ALA A 100 -16.15 4.58 1.83
CA ALA A 100 -16.17 3.61 0.74
C ALA A 100 -14.80 2.94 0.55
N ALA A 101 -13.71 3.72 0.62
CA ALA A 101 -12.35 3.20 0.53
C ALA A 101 -12.00 2.30 1.73
N ALA A 102 -12.39 2.66 2.95
CA ALA A 102 -12.14 1.86 4.14
C ALA A 102 -12.87 0.51 4.09
N ILE A 103 -14.15 0.51 3.75
CA ILE A 103 -14.96 -0.71 3.61
C ILE A 103 -14.34 -1.63 2.53
N MET A 104 -13.96 -1.05 1.40
CA MET A 104 -13.38 -1.83 0.30
C MET A 104 -12.03 -2.46 0.67
N ARG A 105 -11.18 -1.77 1.46
CA ARG A 105 -9.91 -2.36 1.93
C ARG A 105 -10.11 -3.59 2.80
N LEU A 106 -11.17 -3.62 3.62
CA LEU A 106 -11.48 -4.79 4.45
C LEU A 106 -11.94 -6.00 3.63
N THR A 107 -12.55 -5.77 2.46
CA THR A 107 -13.14 -6.83 1.63
C THR A 107 -12.23 -7.28 0.49
N VAL A 108 -11.28 -6.47 0.05
CA VAL A 108 -10.42 -6.78 -1.10
C VAL A 108 -9.31 -7.77 -0.78
N GLY A 109 -8.89 -7.88 0.49
CA GLY A 109 -7.80 -8.78 0.91
C GLY A 109 -7.97 -10.22 0.44
N PRO A 110 -9.08 -10.90 0.73
CA PRO A 110 -9.32 -12.27 0.28
C PRO A 110 -9.25 -12.47 -1.24
N LEU A 111 -9.71 -11.48 -2.03
CA LEU A 111 -9.64 -11.54 -3.49
C LEU A 111 -8.19 -11.49 -4.00
N ILE A 112 -7.33 -10.77 -3.30
CA ILE A 112 -5.90 -10.67 -3.62
C ILE A 112 -5.20 -11.98 -3.25
N ASP A 113 -5.53 -12.56 -2.10
CA ASP A 113 -4.94 -13.82 -1.61
C ASP A 113 -5.23 -15.01 -2.52
N GLU A 114 -6.30 -14.98 -3.31
CA GLU A 114 -6.61 -15.97 -4.35
C GLU A 114 -5.67 -15.92 -5.57
N GLY A 115 -4.67 -15.03 -5.58
CA GLY A 115 -3.71 -14.87 -6.68
C GLY A 115 -4.29 -14.15 -7.91
N ARG A 116 -5.28 -13.28 -7.72
CA ARG A 116 -5.94 -12.50 -8.78
C ARG A 116 -5.60 -11.01 -8.73
N CYS A 117 -4.39 -10.69 -8.29
CA CYS A 117 -3.93 -9.32 -8.12
C CYS A 117 -4.10 -8.46 -9.39
N SER A 118 -3.69 -8.98 -10.55
CA SER A 118 -3.80 -8.26 -11.83
C SER A 118 -5.25 -7.92 -12.19
N LEU A 119 -6.17 -8.85 -11.96
CA LEU A 119 -7.60 -8.63 -12.20
C LEU A 119 -8.16 -7.54 -11.27
N VAL A 120 -7.80 -7.59 -9.98
CA VAL A 120 -8.23 -6.59 -8.98
C VAL A 120 -7.70 -5.20 -9.33
N ILE A 121 -6.45 -5.10 -9.83
CA ILE A 121 -5.89 -3.83 -10.34
C ILE A 121 -6.73 -3.30 -11.49
N ILE A 122 -7.02 -4.11 -12.51
CA ILE A 122 -7.78 -3.68 -13.69
C ILE A 122 -9.18 -3.21 -13.29
N ILE A 123 -9.90 -3.99 -12.48
CA ILE A 123 -11.25 -3.61 -12.02
C ILE A 123 -11.18 -2.35 -11.17
N GLY A 124 -10.22 -2.24 -10.24
CA GLY A 124 -10.04 -1.08 -9.39
C GLY A 124 -9.79 0.19 -10.18
N VAL A 125 -8.88 0.16 -11.17
CA VAL A 125 -8.59 1.31 -12.03
C VAL A 125 -9.79 1.65 -12.90
N ALA A 126 -10.52 0.65 -13.43
CA ALA A 126 -11.74 0.88 -14.22
C ALA A 126 -12.83 1.57 -13.39
N VAL A 127 -13.09 1.08 -12.17
CA VAL A 127 -14.08 1.66 -11.25
C VAL A 127 -13.69 3.09 -10.86
N LEU A 128 -12.41 3.34 -10.58
CA LEU A 128 -11.88 4.68 -10.28
C LEU A 128 -12.10 5.63 -11.46
N THR A 129 -11.81 5.18 -12.68
CA THR A 129 -11.96 5.97 -13.92
C THR A 129 -13.43 6.27 -14.21
N VAL A 130 -14.31 5.28 -14.07
CA VAL A 130 -15.76 5.47 -14.22
C VAL A 130 -16.28 6.45 -13.17
N GLY A 131 -15.84 6.31 -11.91
CA GLY A 131 -16.16 7.25 -10.84
C GLY A 131 -15.71 8.68 -11.15
N ALA A 132 -14.55 8.87 -11.77
CA ALA A 132 -14.09 10.19 -12.21
C ALA A 132 -14.92 10.74 -13.39
N PHE A 133 -15.44 9.88 -14.28
CA PHE A 133 -16.21 10.28 -15.44
C PHE A 133 -17.64 10.74 -15.12
N ILE A 134 -18.27 10.20 -14.06
CA ILE A 134 -19.68 10.50 -13.74
C ILE A 134 -19.98 12.00 -13.68
N PRO A 135 -19.18 12.86 -13.01
CA PRO A 135 -19.48 14.30 -12.96
C PRO A 135 -19.24 15.04 -14.29
N VAL A 136 -18.65 14.38 -15.28
CA VAL A 136 -18.54 14.89 -16.65
C VAL A 136 -19.87 14.67 -17.41
N ALA A 137 -20.52 13.54 -17.15
CA ALA A 137 -21.72 13.10 -17.87
C ALA A 137 -23.03 13.53 -17.19
N LEU A 138 -23.04 13.66 -15.87
CA LEU A 138 -24.22 13.89 -15.06
C LEU A 138 -23.99 15.03 -14.07
N ASP A 139 -24.90 16.01 -14.05
CA ASP A 139 -24.89 17.09 -13.07
C ASP A 139 -25.71 16.72 -11.81
N GLY A 140 -25.39 17.36 -10.70
CA GLY A 140 -26.13 17.29 -9.44
C GLY A 140 -25.43 16.56 -8.31
N VAL A 141 -25.90 16.81 -7.10
CA VAL A 141 -25.29 16.27 -5.86
C VAL A 141 -25.34 14.75 -5.81
N GLY A 142 -26.41 14.13 -6.31
CA GLY A 142 -26.53 12.67 -6.36
C GLY A 142 -25.44 12.02 -7.22
N ALA A 143 -25.15 12.61 -8.39
CA ALA A 143 -24.07 12.15 -9.26
C ALA A 143 -22.70 12.27 -8.57
N LEU A 144 -22.47 13.35 -7.85
CA LEU A 144 -21.24 13.55 -7.07
C LEU A 144 -21.08 12.50 -5.94
N VAL A 145 -22.17 12.17 -5.24
CA VAL A 145 -22.15 11.13 -4.19
C VAL A 145 -21.81 9.76 -4.77
N VAL A 146 -22.49 9.35 -5.86
CA VAL A 146 -22.22 8.07 -6.55
C VAL A 146 -20.78 8.05 -7.07
N SER A 147 -20.33 9.13 -7.68
CA SER A 147 -18.95 9.32 -8.13
C SER A 147 -17.97 9.06 -6.99
N ARG A 148 -18.19 9.66 -5.81
CA ARG A 148 -17.31 9.52 -4.63
C ARG A 148 -17.26 8.10 -4.08
N ILE A 149 -18.37 7.39 -4.07
CA ILE A 149 -18.42 5.98 -3.67
C ILE A 149 -17.56 5.13 -4.62
N LEU A 150 -17.76 5.28 -5.94
CA LEU A 150 -16.98 4.52 -6.92
C LEU A 150 -15.49 4.89 -6.89
N GLN A 151 -15.16 6.16 -6.74
CA GLN A 151 -13.77 6.61 -6.60
C GLN A 151 -13.11 6.00 -5.36
N GLY A 152 -13.80 5.95 -4.21
CA GLY A 152 -13.29 5.33 -2.98
C GLY A 152 -13.05 3.82 -3.16
N ILE A 153 -14.01 3.10 -3.72
CA ILE A 153 -13.91 1.67 -4.03
C ILE A 153 -12.73 1.41 -4.97
N GLY A 154 -12.71 2.08 -6.13
CA GLY A 154 -11.70 1.86 -7.15
C GLY A 154 -10.29 2.22 -6.69
N PHE A 155 -10.14 3.32 -5.94
CA PHE A 155 -8.87 3.73 -5.35
C PHE A 155 -8.35 2.70 -4.33
N ALA A 156 -9.21 2.22 -3.44
CA ALA A 156 -8.82 1.20 -2.46
C ALA A 156 -8.40 -0.12 -3.11
N MET A 157 -9.18 -0.61 -4.07
CA MET A 157 -8.88 -1.84 -4.82
C MET A 157 -7.54 -1.73 -5.55
N SER A 158 -7.39 -0.70 -6.40
CA SER A 158 -6.23 -0.55 -7.26
C SER A 158 -4.94 -0.34 -6.46
N THR A 159 -4.95 0.50 -5.43
CA THR A 159 -3.75 0.81 -4.64
C THR A 159 -3.33 -0.35 -3.74
N THR A 160 -4.28 -1.08 -3.13
CA THR A 160 -3.97 -2.25 -2.29
C THR A 160 -3.41 -3.38 -3.16
N ALA A 161 -4.08 -3.72 -4.26
CA ALA A 161 -3.60 -4.77 -5.16
C ALA A 161 -2.25 -4.42 -5.82
N ALA A 162 -2.03 -3.15 -6.20
CA ALA A 162 -0.75 -2.72 -6.77
C ALA A 162 0.40 -2.80 -5.75
N ALA A 163 0.17 -2.48 -4.47
CA ALA A 163 1.17 -2.63 -3.42
C ALA A 163 1.53 -4.11 -3.19
N THR A 164 0.55 -5.01 -3.19
CA THR A 164 0.77 -6.45 -3.09
C THR A 164 1.52 -6.96 -4.32
N ALA A 165 1.11 -6.58 -5.53
CA ALA A 165 1.79 -6.94 -6.77
C ALA A 165 3.24 -6.46 -6.78
N ALA A 166 3.54 -5.25 -6.29
CA ALA A 166 4.91 -4.76 -6.16
C ALA A 166 5.75 -5.68 -5.27
N ALA A 167 5.23 -6.08 -4.10
CA ALA A 167 5.93 -6.99 -3.21
C ALA A 167 6.11 -8.40 -3.80
N GLU A 168 5.17 -8.88 -4.59
CA GLU A 168 5.20 -10.22 -5.21
C GLU A 168 6.20 -10.36 -6.35
N VAL A 169 6.38 -9.29 -7.15
CA VAL A 169 7.26 -9.32 -8.33
C VAL A 169 8.71 -8.99 -8.01
N LEU A 170 8.99 -8.45 -6.82
CA LEU A 170 10.34 -8.09 -6.39
C LEU A 170 11.13 -9.31 -5.90
N PRO A 171 12.46 -9.36 -6.15
CA PRO A 171 13.33 -10.33 -5.50
C PRO A 171 13.41 -10.05 -4.00
N ILE A 172 13.38 -11.11 -3.17
CA ILE A 172 13.38 -11.01 -1.70
C ILE A 172 14.60 -10.23 -1.20
N GLU A 173 15.76 -10.42 -1.80
CA GLU A 173 17.02 -9.78 -1.42
C GLU A 173 16.99 -8.25 -1.59
N ARG A 174 16.12 -7.74 -2.46
CA ARG A 174 15.98 -6.32 -2.78
C ARG A 174 14.57 -5.78 -2.51
N LEU A 175 13.80 -6.50 -1.70
CA LEU A 175 12.40 -6.14 -1.41
C LEU A 175 12.30 -4.74 -0.78
N GLY A 176 13.13 -4.44 0.21
CA GLY A 176 13.14 -3.13 0.88
C GLY A 176 13.47 -1.97 -0.07
N GLU A 177 14.45 -2.16 -0.95
CA GLU A 177 14.84 -1.19 -1.97
C GLU A 177 13.69 -0.97 -2.96
N GLY A 178 13.08 -2.05 -3.46
CA GLY A 178 11.98 -1.97 -4.42
C GLY A 178 10.73 -1.31 -3.83
N ILE A 179 10.34 -1.66 -2.62
CA ILE A 179 9.22 -1.00 -1.92
C ILE A 179 9.52 0.50 -1.69
N GLY A 180 10.79 0.85 -1.45
CA GLY A 180 11.23 2.25 -1.39
C GLY A 180 10.95 3.01 -2.69
N TYR A 181 11.31 2.45 -3.86
CA TYR A 181 11.01 3.06 -5.16
C TYR A 181 9.51 3.12 -5.46
N HIS A 182 8.75 2.08 -5.10
CA HIS A 182 7.29 2.10 -5.22
C HIS A 182 6.69 3.24 -4.37
N GLY A 183 7.15 3.39 -3.13
CA GLY A 183 6.74 4.47 -2.23
C GLY A 183 7.15 5.86 -2.72
N LEU A 184 8.30 5.99 -3.39
CA LEU A 184 8.73 7.24 -4.01
C LEU A 184 7.79 7.64 -5.16
N GLY A 185 7.40 6.70 -6.02
CA GLY A 185 6.41 6.92 -7.08
C GLY A 185 5.07 7.43 -6.52
N GLN A 186 4.60 6.81 -5.43
CA GLN A 186 3.42 7.24 -4.70
C GLN A 186 3.57 8.68 -4.15
N ALA A 187 4.72 8.98 -3.56
CA ALA A 187 5.01 10.30 -2.99
C ALA A 187 4.95 11.42 -4.04
N ILE A 188 5.56 11.18 -5.20
CA ILE A 188 5.53 12.11 -6.33
C ILE A 188 4.09 12.32 -6.81
N ALA A 189 3.30 11.24 -6.90
CA ALA A 189 1.91 11.32 -7.30
C ALA A 189 1.04 12.13 -6.34
N MET A 190 1.27 11.97 -5.02
CA MET A 190 0.56 12.74 -3.98
C MET A 190 0.78 14.25 -4.08
N ALA A 191 1.85 14.66 -4.70
CA ALA A 191 2.16 16.05 -4.96
C ALA A 191 1.60 16.56 -6.27
N ILE A 192 1.85 15.81 -7.34
CA ILE A 192 1.43 16.19 -8.69
C ILE A 192 -0.10 16.17 -8.78
N GLY A 193 -0.77 15.19 -8.14
CA GLY A 193 -2.22 15.02 -8.21
C GLY A 193 -2.99 16.28 -7.81
N PRO A 194 -2.83 16.81 -6.58
CA PRO A 194 -3.49 18.04 -6.16
C PRO A 194 -3.09 19.27 -7.01
N ALA A 195 -1.81 19.41 -7.33
CA ALA A 195 -1.34 20.53 -8.14
C ALA A 195 -1.97 20.54 -9.55
N PHE A 196 -2.02 19.36 -10.19
CA PHE A 196 -2.64 19.18 -11.49
C PHE A 196 -4.16 19.41 -11.45
N ALA A 197 -4.82 18.91 -10.40
CA ALA A 197 -6.24 19.10 -10.20
C ALA A 197 -6.62 20.57 -10.00
N LEU A 198 -5.88 21.29 -9.17
CA LEU A 198 -6.11 22.73 -8.95
C LEU A 198 -5.86 23.55 -10.20
N TYR A 199 -4.86 23.19 -10.99
CA TYR A 199 -4.64 23.79 -12.30
C TYR A 199 -5.85 23.59 -13.21
N LEU A 200 -6.39 22.36 -13.29
CA LEU A 200 -7.54 22.04 -14.12
C LEU A 200 -8.82 22.75 -13.67
N VAL A 201 -9.07 22.84 -12.36
CA VAL A 201 -10.22 23.59 -11.82
C VAL A 201 -10.13 25.08 -12.16
N GLY A 202 -8.93 25.66 -12.17
CA GLY A 202 -8.70 27.04 -12.57
C GLY A 202 -8.97 27.33 -14.05
N THR A 203 -9.07 26.30 -14.89
CA THR A 203 -9.47 26.45 -16.30
C THR A 203 -10.98 26.44 -16.45
N ASN A 204 -11.52 27.23 -17.39
CA ASN A 204 -12.96 27.22 -17.65
C ASN A 204 -13.31 26.23 -18.79
N PRO A 205 -14.32 25.36 -18.63
CA PRO A 205 -15.16 25.15 -17.43
C PRO A 205 -14.45 24.37 -16.32
N ALA A 206 -14.82 24.57 -15.05
CA ALA A 206 -14.26 23.87 -13.90
C ALA A 206 -14.44 22.33 -13.95
N SER A 207 -15.36 21.82 -14.77
CA SER A 207 -15.54 20.39 -15.08
C SER A 207 -14.33 19.77 -15.77
N ASN A 208 -13.39 20.56 -16.30
CA ASN A 208 -12.11 20.10 -16.83
C ASN A 208 -11.29 19.27 -15.82
N LEU A 209 -11.50 19.51 -14.51
CA LEU A 209 -10.98 18.67 -13.45
C LEU A 209 -11.29 17.19 -13.69
N TYR A 210 -12.58 16.89 -13.78
CA TYR A 210 -13.05 15.50 -13.92
C TYR A 210 -12.67 14.90 -15.27
N LEU A 211 -12.73 15.68 -16.34
CA LEU A 211 -12.31 15.25 -17.67
C LEU A 211 -10.81 14.91 -17.72
N GLY A 212 -9.96 15.80 -17.22
CA GLY A 212 -8.51 15.59 -17.21
C GLY A 212 -8.10 14.38 -16.38
N LEU A 213 -8.71 14.19 -15.19
CA LEU A 213 -8.43 13.03 -14.35
C LEU A 213 -9.03 11.73 -14.91
N THR A 214 -10.14 11.80 -15.63
CA THR A 214 -10.67 10.65 -16.37
C THR A 214 -9.73 10.21 -17.49
N LEU A 215 -9.16 11.15 -18.25
CA LEU A 215 -8.15 10.84 -19.28
C LEU A 215 -6.91 10.19 -18.68
N ALA A 216 -6.42 10.71 -17.52
CA ALA A 216 -5.35 10.07 -16.79
C ALA A 216 -5.73 8.63 -16.34
N GLY A 217 -6.98 8.42 -15.95
CA GLY A 217 -7.53 7.10 -15.59
C GLY A 217 -7.55 6.13 -16.76
N ILE A 218 -7.92 6.59 -17.95
CA ILE A 218 -7.88 5.77 -19.17
C ILE A 218 -6.45 5.32 -19.48
N VAL A 219 -5.46 6.22 -19.36
CA VAL A 219 -4.04 5.87 -19.54
C VAL A 219 -3.61 4.84 -18.50
N GLY A 220 -3.97 5.02 -17.23
CA GLY A 220 -3.73 4.05 -16.16
C GLY A 220 -4.40 2.70 -16.41
N LEU A 221 -5.63 2.69 -16.94
CA LEU A 221 -6.37 1.47 -17.29
C LEU A 221 -5.71 0.72 -18.45
N ILE A 222 -5.29 1.42 -19.48
CA ILE A 222 -4.54 0.82 -20.59
C ILE A 222 -3.27 0.16 -20.05
N ALA A 223 -2.52 0.84 -19.19
CA ALA A 223 -1.34 0.27 -18.55
C ALA A 223 -1.68 -0.96 -17.70
N ALA A 224 -2.80 -0.97 -16.97
CA ALA A 224 -3.24 -2.08 -16.14
C ALA A 224 -3.49 -3.36 -16.93
N PHE A 225 -3.97 -3.27 -18.18
CA PHE A 225 -4.16 -4.45 -19.04
C PHE A 225 -2.85 -5.16 -19.40
N PHE A 226 -1.72 -4.51 -19.29
CA PHE A 226 -0.40 -5.12 -19.53
C PHE A 226 0.18 -5.80 -18.28
N VAL A 227 -0.38 -5.58 -17.09
CA VAL A 227 0.04 -6.25 -15.86
C VAL A 227 -0.55 -7.66 -15.82
N ARG A 228 0.15 -8.62 -16.41
CA ARG A 228 -0.28 -10.03 -16.48
C ARG A 228 0.83 -10.97 -15.99
N TYR A 229 1.47 -10.62 -14.88
CA TYR A 229 2.59 -11.42 -14.36
C TYR A 229 2.16 -12.80 -13.87
N GLU A 230 0.91 -12.94 -13.41
CA GLU A 230 0.35 -14.21 -12.97
C GLU A 230 0.33 -15.30 -14.07
N HIS A 231 0.22 -14.86 -15.35
CA HIS A 231 0.24 -15.76 -16.49
C HIS A 231 1.66 -16.10 -16.99
N ARG A 232 2.68 -15.41 -16.48
CA ARG A 232 4.08 -15.58 -16.90
C ARG A 232 5.02 -15.63 -15.69
N PRO A 233 4.83 -16.59 -14.75
CA PRO A 233 5.63 -16.65 -13.52
C PRO A 233 7.12 -16.81 -13.79
N LYS A 234 7.51 -17.51 -14.87
CA LYS A 234 8.90 -17.72 -15.28
C LYS A 234 9.60 -16.45 -15.79
N ALA A 235 8.87 -15.37 -16.09
CA ALA A 235 9.46 -14.09 -16.50
C ALA A 235 9.86 -13.23 -15.29
N LEU A 236 9.47 -13.62 -14.08
CA LEU A 236 9.84 -12.95 -12.82
C LEU A 236 11.20 -13.45 -12.32
N PRO A 237 11.90 -12.65 -11.48
CA PRO A 237 13.12 -13.09 -10.81
C PRO A 237 12.90 -14.39 -10.04
N GLU A 238 13.91 -15.26 -10.01
CA GLU A 238 13.81 -16.59 -9.34
C GLU A 238 13.47 -16.47 -7.86
N THR A 239 13.99 -15.46 -7.21
CA THR A 239 13.79 -15.18 -5.79
C THR A 239 12.55 -14.30 -5.50
N SER A 240 11.70 -14.06 -6.50
CA SER A 240 10.46 -13.31 -6.26
C SER A 240 9.44 -14.17 -5.48
N ALA A 241 8.72 -13.53 -4.56
CA ALA A 241 7.78 -14.23 -3.68
C ALA A 241 6.68 -14.96 -4.45
N PHE A 242 6.22 -14.41 -5.58
CA PHE A 242 5.22 -15.03 -6.44
C PHE A 242 5.77 -16.30 -7.13
N ARG A 243 6.98 -16.21 -7.74
CA ARG A 243 7.58 -17.35 -8.46
C ARG A 243 7.88 -18.50 -7.50
N MET A 244 8.44 -18.23 -6.33
CA MET A 244 8.71 -19.26 -5.32
C MET A 244 7.44 -19.95 -4.82
N ARG A 245 6.34 -19.20 -4.61
CA ARG A 245 5.04 -19.80 -4.25
C ARG A 245 4.47 -20.66 -5.37
N TYR A 246 4.62 -20.22 -6.62
CA TYR A 246 4.17 -20.94 -7.79
C TYR A 246 4.94 -22.27 -7.98
N GLU A 247 6.27 -22.24 -7.88
CA GLU A 247 7.13 -23.43 -7.99
C GLU A 247 6.85 -24.42 -6.86
N ARG A 248 6.74 -23.96 -5.62
CA ARG A 248 6.36 -24.82 -4.47
C ARG A 248 4.98 -25.48 -4.67
N LYS A 249 4.01 -24.75 -5.23
CA LYS A 249 2.70 -25.30 -5.50
C LYS A 249 2.77 -26.42 -6.55
N GLN A 250 3.55 -26.24 -7.60
CA GLN A 250 3.77 -27.27 -8.63
C GLN A 250 4.46 -28.52 -8.06
N GLU A 251 5.47 -28.35 -7.20
CA GLU A 251 6.14 -29.47 -6.52
C GLU A 251 5.17 -30.26 -5.65
N LEU A 252 4.30 -29.58 -4.91
CA LEU A 252 3.27 -30.22 -4.09
C LEU A 252 2.22 -30.93 -4.93
N GLU A 253 1.80 -30.39 -6.05
CA GLU A 253 0.86 -31.03 -6.99
C GLU A 253 1.49 -32.28 -7.61
N GLN A 254 2.73 -32.21 -8.08
CA GLN A 254 3.46 -33.36 -8.60
C GLN A 254 3.67 -34.48 -7.55
N SER A 255 3.99 -34.07 -6.30
CA SER A 255 4.14 -35.03 -5.19
C SER A 255 2.80 -35.71 -4.84
N ARG A 256 1.68 -35.01 -4.97
CA ARG A 256 0.34 -35.56 -4.76
C ARG A 256 -0.06 -36.51 -5.87
N GLU A 257 0.20 -36.17 -7.12
CA GLU A 257 -0.06 -37.06 -8.29
C GLU A 257 0.76 -38.34 -8.20
N GLY A 258 2.05 -38.26 -7.88
CA GLY A 258 2.90 -39.41 -7.68
C GLY A 258 2.48 -40.29 -6.48
N CYS A 259 1.94 -39.66 -5.41
CA CYS A 259 1.40 -40.41 -4.27
C CYS A 259 0.05 -41.06 -4.60
N SER A 260 -0.81 -40.43 -5.41
CA SER A 260 -2.08 -41.02 -5.89
C SER A 260 -1.84 -42.21 -6.81
N GLU A 261 -0.90 -42.12 -7.76
CA GLU A 261 -0.51 -43.26 -8.61
C GLU A 261 0.06 -44.42 -7.79
N ALA A 262 0.81 -44.15 -6.72
CA ALA A 262 1.33 -45.16 -5.82
C ALA A 262 0.22 -45.79 -4.96
N LEU A 263 -0.84 -45.05 -4.60
CA LEU A 263 -1.99 -45.56 -3.84
C LEU A 263 -2.93 -46.44 -4.71
N ASP A 264 -3.15 -46.04 -5.96
CA ASP A 264 -3.97 -46.85 -6.91
C ASP A 264 -3.32 -48.20 -7.27
N THR A 265 -2.02 -48.33 -7.03
CA THR A 265 -1.28 -49.61 -7.22
C THR A 265 -1.18 -50.44 -5.95
N ALA A 266 -1.63 -49.98 -4.77
CA ALA A 266 -1.59 -50.67 -3.50
C ALA A 266 -3.00 -51.14 -3.09
N PRO A 267 -3.32 -52.44 -3.07
CA PRO A 267 -4.62 -52.96 -2.63
C PRO A 267 -4.74 -52.80 -1.11
N GLY A 268 -5.59 -51.88 -0.64
CA GLY A 268 -6.06 -51.85 0.75
C GLY A 268 -5.74 -50.60 1.57
N ALA A 269 -5.84 -49.39 1.01
CA ALA A 269 -5.75 -48.17 1.81
C ALA A 269 -7.13 -47.74 2.35
N PRO A 270 -7.23 -47.26 3.63
CA PRO A 270 -8.50 -46.78 4.21
C PRO A 270 -8.88 -45.40 3.67
N ASP A 271 -10.19 -45.24 3.43
CA ASP A 271 -10.84 -44.03 2.83
C ASP A 271 -10.86 -42.76 3.71
N ASP A 272 -10.03 -42.65 4.74
CA ASP A 272 -10.05 -41.53 5.67
C ASP A 272 -8.80 -40.64 5.60
N VAL A 273 -8.53 -40.03 4.45
CA VAL A 273 -7.66 -38.84 4.43
C VAL A 273 -8.54 -37.58 4.33
N ALA A 274 -8.90 -37.07 5.49
CA ALA A 274 -9.65 -35.81 5.63
C ALA A 274 -8.94 -34.68 4.88
N ALA A 275 -9.64 -34.07 3.93
CA ALA A 275 -9.21 -32.81 3.28
C ALA A 275 -8.87 -31.78 4.32
N PRO A 276 -7.80 -30.96 4.14
CA PRO A 276 -7.47 -29.91 5.06
C PRO A 276 -8.65 -28.95 5.17
N ALA A 277 -9.15 -28.76 6.39
CA ALA A 277 -10.28 -27.90 6.71
C ALA A 277 -10.05 -26.50 6.13
N THR A 278 -10.92 -26.09 5.24
CA THR A 278 -11.04 -24.70 4.77
C THR A 278 -11.20 -23.82 6.01
N LYS A 279 -10.24 -22.96 6.29
CA LYS A 279 -10.35 -21.99 7.39
C LYS A 279 -11.58 -21.14 7.15
N GLN A 280 -12.66 -21.42 7.87
CA GLN A 280 -13.80 -20.51 7.96
C GLN A 280 -13.27 -19.18 8.50
N GLY A 281 -13.42 -18.12 7.69
CA GLY A 281 -13.03 -16.77 8.06
C GLY A 281 -13.87 -16.24 9.22
N ASN A 282 -13.36 -16.43 10.43
CA ASN A 282 -13.92 -15.75 11.60
C ASN A 282 -13.53 -14.27 11.50
N LEU A 283 -14.49 -13.38 11.76
CA LEU A 283 -14.28 -11.92 11.81
C LEU A 283 -13.11 -11.52 12.74
N SER A 284 -12.79 -12.36 13.73
CA SER A 284 -11.63 -12.21 14.62
C SER A 284 -10.27 -12.42 13.92
N SER A 285 -10.23 -13.05 12.76
CA SER A 285 -8.98 -13.20 11.97
C SER A 285 -8.65 -11.96 11.13
N LEU A 286 -9.58 -11.01 10.98
CA LEU A 286 -9.38 -9.75 10.27
C LEU A 286 -8.68 -8.68 11.11
N LEU A 287 -8.66 -8.84 12.44
CA LEU A 287 -8.06 -7.88 13.37
C LEU A 287 -6.94 -8.58 14.15
N GLU A 288 -5.70 -8.39 13.70
CA GLU A 288 -4.55 -8.85 14.47
C GLU A 288 -4.18 -7.79 15.52
N PRO A 289 -4.22 -8.12 16.84
CA PRO A 289 -3.93 -7.14 17.91
C PRO A 289 -2.55 -6.50 17.81
N ARG A 290 -1.58 -7.21 17.23
CA ARG A 290 -0.21 -6.70 17.00
C ARG A 290 -0.16 -5.60 15.94
N ALA A 291 -1.00 -5.70 14.90
CA ALA A 291 -1.13 -4.68 13.87
C ALA A 291 -1.76 -3.39 14.42
N LEU A 292 -2.64 -3.49 15.43
CA LEU A 292 -3.28 -2.34 16.05
C LEU A 292 -2.28 -1.40 16.74
N ALA A 293 -1.26 -1.95 17.39
CA ALA A 293 -0.20 -1.15 18.03
C ALA A 293 0.59 -0.30 17.01
N GLY A 294 0.79 -0.81 15.78
CA GLY A 294 1.41 -0.05 14.69
C GLY A 294 0.46 0.96 14.03
N ALA A 295 -0.86 0.75 14.10
CA ALA A 295 -1.84 1.63 13.48
C ALA A 295 -2.16 2.87 14.34
N LEU A 296 -2.09 2.77 15.67
CA LEU A 296 -2.38 3.88 16.60
C LEU A 296 -1.60 5.16 16.28
N PRO A 297 -0.28 5.11 16.04
CA PRO A 297 0.48 6.28 15.63
C PRO A 297 -0.06 6.97 14.39
N VAL A 298 -0.41 6.21 13.36
CA VAL A 298 -0.94 6.74 12.11
C VAL A 298 -2.29 7.43 12.33
N MET A 299 -3.14 6.93 13.24
CA MET A 299 -4.42 7.55 13.58
C MET A 299 -4.25 8.96 14.16
N VAL A 300 -3.20 9.21 14.93
CA VAL A 300 -2.93 10.54 15.53
C VAL A 300 -2.59 11.58 14.47
N ILE A 301 -1.88 11.20 13.39
CA ILE A 301 -1.48 12.10 12.31
C ILE A 301 -2.59 12.23 11.24
N SER A 302 -3.51 11.27 11.17
CA SER A 302 -4.55 11.21 10.14
C SER A 302 -5.38 12.50 9.96
N PRO A 303 -5.75 13.27 11.01
CA PRO A 303 -6.48 14.51 10.82
C PRO A 303 -5.70 15.56 10.03
N THR A 304 -4.42 15.76 10.33
CA THR A 304 -3.55 16.70 9.59
C THR A 304 -3.38 16.23 8.14
N PHE A 305 -3.21 14.92 7.94
CA PHE A 305 -3.12 14.33 6.61
C PHE A 305 -4.40 14.54 5.80
N GLY A 306 -5.57 14.25 6.40
CA GLY A 306 -6.86 14.42 5.76
C GLY A 306 -7.15 15.89 5.40
N PHE A 307 -6.90 16.83 6.33
CA PHE A 307 -7.06 18.25 6.06
C PHE A 307 -6.18 18.70 4.89
N GLY A 308 -4.91 18.29 4.89
CA GLY A 308 -3.97 18.62 3.81
C GLY A 308 -4.43 18.12 2.44
N ILE A 309 -4.99 16.91 2.37
CA ILE A 309 -5.44 16.33 1.10
C ILE A 309 -6.74 16.95 0.61
N PHE A 310 -7.74 17.12 1.48
CA PHE A 310 -9.09 17.49 1.07
C PHE A 310 -9.35 18.99 1.08
N PHE A 311 -8.73 19.74 1.97
CA PHE A 311 -9.16 21.10 2.29
C PHE A 311 -8.10 22.19 2.15
N VAL A 312 -6.80 21.88 2.13
CA VAL A 312 -5.76 22.92 2.00
C VAL A 312 -5.89 23.69 0.68
N GLY A 313 -6.27 23.02 -0.41
CA GLY A 313 -6.53 23.69 -1.69
C GLY A 313 -7.67 24.70 -1.59
N LEU A 314 -8.80 24.32 -0.98
CA LEU A 314 -9.94 25.20 -0.74
C LEU A 314 -9.56 26.34 0.20
N TYR A 315 -8.90 26.03 1.31
CA TYR A 315 -8.47 27.03 2.28
C TYR A 315 -7.55 28.09 1.66
N GLY A 316 -6.61 27.66 0.80
CA GLY A 316 -5.75 28.59 0.06
C GLY A 316 -6.52 29.51 -0.91
N THR A 317 -7.58 28.99 -1.55
CA THR A 317 -8.45 29.84 -2.41
C THR A 317 -9.28 30.84 -1.61
N GLU A 318 -9.80 30.44 -0.45
CA GLU A 318 -10.55 31.32 0.45
C GLU A 318 -9.67 32.43 1.08
N LEU A 319 -8.41 32.12 1.38
CA LEU A 319 -7.43 33.12 1.82
C LEU A 319 -6.99 34.09 0.71
N GLY A 320 -7.34 33.81 -0.56
CA GLY A 320 -6.89 34.59 -1.70
C GLY A 320 -5.40 34.42 -2.02
N VAL A 321 -4.78 33.32 -1.56
CA VAL A 321 -3.37 33.04 -1.84
C VAL A 321 -3.18 32.84 -3.35
N GLY A 322 -2.18 33.50 -3.94
CA GLY A 322 -1.98 33.56 -5.39
C GLY A 322 -1.85 32.20 -6.09
N SER A 323 -1.37 31.15 -5.40
CA SER A 323 -1.30 29.79 -5.94
C SER A 323 -1.32 28.72 -4.85
N ALA A 324 -2.50 28.20 -4.52
CA ALA A 324 -2.63 27.09 -3.56
C ALA A 324 -1.90 25.81 -4.02
N SER A 325 -1.65 25.66 -5.33
CA SER A 325 -0.91 24.50 -5.88
C SER A 325 0.57 24.50 -5.47
N LEU A 326 1.18 25.66 -5.19
CA LEU A 326 2.57 25.76 -4.72
C LEU A 326 2.77 25.05 -3.38
N PHE A 327 1.78 25.07 -2.48
CA PHE A 327 1.84 24.30 -1.23
C PHE A 327 2.15 22.82 -1.49
N TYR A 328 1.42 22.19 -2.41
CA TYR A 328 1.62 20.79 -2.74
C TYR A 328 2.96 20.53 -3.42
N THR A 329 3.42 21.45 -4.25
CA THR A 329 4.74 21.35 -4.90
C THR A 329 5.87 21.40 -3.88
N ILE A 330 5.80 22.32 -2.91
CA ILE A 330 6.77 22.45 -1.82
C ILE A 330 6.72 21.21 -0.91
N ALA A 331 5.51 20.77 -0.55
CA ALA A 331 5.31 19.55 0.25
C ALA A 331 5.92 18.31 -0.42
N ALA A 332 5.74 18.19 -1.74
CA ALA A 332 6.37 17.13 -2.51
C ALA A 332 7.88 17.17 -2.49
N ALA A 333 8.45 18.32 -2.78
CA ALA A 333 9.90 18.47 -2.79
C ALA A 333 10.47 18.07 -1.42
N SER A 334 9.85 18.54 -0.34
CA SER A 334 10.22 18.19 1.03
C SER A 334 10.11 16.70 1.30
N MET A 335 8.98 16.06 0.92
CA MET A 335 8.74 14.64 1.08
C MET A 335 9.75 13.77 0.28
N ILE A 336 10.06 14.15 -0.95
CA ILE A 336 11.05 13.46 -1.78
C ILE A 336 12.44 13.49 -1.12
N VAL A 337 12.86 14.66 -0.64
CA VAL A 337 14.16 14.82 0.05
C VAL A 337 14.23 13.91 1.29
N VAL A 338 13.16 13.83 2.07
CA VAL A 338 13.10 12.92 3.23
C VAL A 338 13.20 11.47 2.78
N ARG A 339 12.39 11.04 1.81
CA ARG A 339 12.37 9.65 1.37
C ARG A 339 13.68 9.18 0.75
N LEU A 340 14.39 10.04 0.03
CA LEU A 340 15.72 9.71 -0.51
C LEU A 340 16.78 9.51 0.60
N LYS A 341 16.63 10.20 1.73
CA LYS A 341 17.56 10.09 2.87
C LYS A 341 17.09 9.09 3.93
N SER A 342 15.80 8.76 3.98
CA SER A 342 15.20 7.95 5.03
C SER A 342 15.66 6.49 5.01
N GLY A 343 15.94 5.91 3.85
CA GLY A 343 16.33 4.51 3.73
C GLY A 343 17.51 4.14 4.63
N ALA A 344 18.61 4.92 4.59
CA ALA A 344 19.78 4.69 5.43
C ALA A 344 19.59 5.16 6.89
N PHE A 345 18.62 6.04 7.16
CA PHE A 345 18.37 6.61 8.47
C PHE A 345 17.36 5.77 9.28
N MET A 346 16.35 5.22 8.63
CA MET A 346 15.31 4.41 9.27
C MET A 346 15.86 3.12 9.87
N ASP A 347 16.89 2.53 9.26
CA ASP A 347 17.53 1.32 9.78
C ASP A 347 18.32 1.56 11.08
N ARG A 348 18.65 2.81 11.41
CA ARG A 348 19.49 3.18 12.56
C ARG A 348 18.72 3.85 13.71
N VAL A 349 17.49 4.26 13.47
CA VAL A 349 16.70 5.06 14.44
C VAL A 349 15.50 4.27 14.92
N VAL A 350 15.27 4.29 16.24
CA VAL A 350 14.11 3.64 16.85
C VAL A 350 12.82 4.24 16.27
N PRO A 351 11.86 3.42 15.78
CA PRO A 351 10.64 3.88 15.09
C PRO A 351 9.84 4.95 15.86
N ILE A 352 9.81 4.88 17.20
CA ILE A 352 9.11 5.84 18.04
C ILE A 352 9.64 7.28 17.89
N LYS A 353 10.95 7.45 17.67
CA LYS A 353 11.56 8.78 17.48
C LYS A 353 11.13 9.38 16.13
N ILE A 354 11.13 8.58 15.08
CA ILE A 354 10.69 8.99 13.74
C ILE A 354 9.23 9.44 13.82
N PHE A 355 8.39 8.62 14.46
CA PHE A 355 7.00 8.94 14.67
C PHE A 355 6.79 10.24 15.46
N THR A 356 7.55 10.45 16.56
CA THR A 356 7.48 11.68 17.35
C THR A 356 7.79 12.91 16.50
N VAL A 357 8.83 12.84 15.65
CA VAL A 357 9.18 13.92 14.73
C VAL A 357 8.04 14.18 13.72
N ALA A 358 7.45 13.12 13.15
CA ALA A 358 6.33 13.27 12.23
C ALA A 358 5.11 13.95 12.89
N VAL A 359 4.77 13.59 14.13
CA VAL A 359 3.69 14.26 14.91
C VAL A 359 4.02 15.74 15.14
N ILE A 360 5.23 16.07 15.55
CA ILE A 360 5.65 17.46 15.76
C ILE A 360 5.53 18.24 14.44
N CYS A 361 6.00 17.69 13.30
CA CYS A 361 5.85 18.32 12.00
C CYS A 361 4.38 18.52 11.63
N GLY A 362 3.49 17.57 11.94
CA GLY A 362 2.05 17.69 11.72
C GLY A 362 1.42 18.81 12.54
N LEU A 363 1.78 18.93 13.82
CA LEU A 363 1.33 20.03 14.70
C LEU A 363 1.83 21.38 14.21
N VAL A 364 3.11 21.46 13.81
CA VAL A 364 3.69 22.67 13.24
C VAL A 364 2.97 23.07 11.95
N THR A 365 2.66 22.10 11.07
CA THR A 365 1.87 22.37 9.85
C THR A 365 0.52 22.98 10.20
N THR A 366 -0.21 22.39 11.14
CA THR A 366 -1.53 22.89 11.54
C THR A 366 -1.44 24.30 12.14
N ALA A 367 -0.46 24.56 13.00
CA ALA A 367 -0.22 25.89 13.57
C ALA A 367 0.13 26.93 12.48
N MET A 368 0.99 26.57 11.53
CA MET A 368 1.36 27.45 10.42
C MET A 368 0.16 27.74 9.51
N LEU A 369 -0.68 26.74 9.20
CA LEU A 369 -1.90 26.96 8.43
C LEU A 369 -2.87 27.90 9.16
N PHE A 370 -2.99 27.79 10.47
CA PHE A 370 -3.80 28.73 11.26
C PHE A 370 -3.27 30.17 11.18
N LEU A 371 -1.94 30.34 11.19
CA LEU A 371 -1.28 31.64 11.05
C LEU A 371 -1.22 32.14 9.60
N ALA A 372 -1.51 31.33 8.62
CA ALA A 372 -1.46 31.67 7.20
C ALA A 372 -2.42 32.83 6.83
N ALA A 373 -3.49 33.03 7.61
CA ALA A 373 -4.39 34.18 7.46
C ALA A 373 -3.69 35.53 7.60
N VAL A 374 -2.51 35.57 8.24
CA VAL A 374 -1.73 36.81 8.44
C VAL A 374 -0.77 37.08 7.28
N ASN A 375 -0.22 36.03 6.67
CA ASN A 375 0.77 36.16 5.61
C ASN A 375 0.83 34.93 4.72
N ASP A 376 0.71 35.09 3.41
CA ASP A 376 0.76 34.05 2.38
C ASP A 376 2.04 33.21 2.43
N TRP A 377 3.17 33.78 2.79
CA TRP A 377 4.43 33.04 2.90
C TRP A 377 4.37 31.93 3.96
N ILE A 378 3.59 32.13 5.03
CA ILE A 378 3.40 31.11 6.07
C ILE A 378 2.63 29.91 5.49
N PHE A 379 1.65 30.18 4.61
CA PHE A 379 0.94 29.11 3.89
C PHE A 379 1.90 28.24 3.07
N TYR A 380 2.78 28.83 2.29
CA TYR A 380 3.75 28.10 1.49
C TYR A 380 4.78 27.33 2.33
N LEU A 381 5.30 27.97 3.39
CA LEU A 381 6.25 27.35 4.30
C LEU A 381 5.65 26.16 5.07
N SER A 382 4.35 26.19 5.35
CA SER A 382 3.66 25.06 5.97
C SER A 382 3.71 23.78 5.10
N GLY A 383 3.85 23.93 3.77
CA GLY A 383 4.08 22.83 2.85
C GLY A 383 5.37 22.06 3.14
N ILE A 384 6.43 22.72 3.62
CA ILE A 384 7.68 22.03 4.01
C ILE A 384 7.41 21.10 5.18
N SER A 385 6.78 21.62 6.24
CA SER A 385 6.46 20.84 7.43
C SER A 385 5.49 19.68 7.13
N TYR A 386 4.50 19.93 6.27
CA TYR A 386 3.57 18.90 5.78
C TYR A 386 4.29 17.79 5.01
N GLY A 387 5.20 18.14 4.10
CA GLY A 387 6.00 17.18 3.35
C GLY A 387 6.96 16.37 4.23
N LEU A 388 7.55 16.98 5.27
CA LEU A 388 8.33 16.28 6.28
C LEU A 388 7.47 15.27 7.05
N CYS A 389 6.27 15.67 7.48
CA CYS A 389 5.33 14.80 8.18
C CYS A 389 4.95 13.55 7.37
N LEU A 390 4.73 13.72 6.05
CA LEU A 390 4.35 12.62 5.16
C LEU A 390 5.54 11.76 4.68
N GLY A 391 6.75 12.32 4.71
CA GLY A 391 7.97 11.65 4.25
C GLY A 391 8.54 10.68 5.26
N LEU A 392 8.34 10.97 6.55
CA LEU A 392 8.79 10.19 7.71
C LEU A 392 7.85 9.04 8.00
#